data_152bb7ac32887a55b6ccbf7b76d6962e
#
_entry.id   152bb7ac32887a55b6ccbf7b76d6962e
#
_cell.length_a   1.000
_cell.length_b   1.000
_cell.length_c   1.000
_cell.angle_alpha   90.00
_cell.angle_beta   90.00
_cell.angle_gamma   90.00
#
_symmetry.space_group_name_H-M   'P 1'
#
loop_
_entity.id
_entity.type
_entity.pdbx_description
1 polymer ?
#
loop_
_entity_poly.entity_id
_entity_poly.type
_entity_poly.pdbx_seq_one_letter_code
_entity_poly.pdbx_strand_id
1 'polypeptide(L)'
;MAQVINTNIASLNAQRNLNTSQGMLGTSLQRLSSGLRINSAKDDAAGLAISERFTAQIRGLNQAARNSNDGISLAQTAEGSLGELTNNLQRIRELGVQSSNATNSASDRVAMQAEVTQLLAEVNRVSAQTNFNGVALLDGTFLTQAFQVGANVGETISVSSIIDATTTGLGLT
;
A
#
# COMPACT_ATOMS: atom_id res chain seq x y z
N MET A 1 -49.53 -58.86 22.53
CA MET A 1 -48.59 -58.14 21.62
C MET A 1 -48.91 -58.56 20.21
N ALA A 2 -49.33 -57.65 19.36
CA ALA A 2 -49.60 -57.98 17.96
C ALA A 2 -48.29 -58.34 17.27
N GLN A 3 -48.10 -59.62 16.94
CA GLN A 3 -46.99 -60.09 16.11
C GLN A 3 -47.24 -59.68 14.65
N VAL A 4 -46.59 -58.58 14.24
CA VAL A 4 -46.58 -58.17 12.84
C VAL A 4 -45.55 -59.06 12.11
N ILE A 5 -46.02 -59.98 11.27
CA ILE A 5 -45.18 -61.00 10.66
C ILE A 5 -44.32 -60.44 9.50
N ASN A 6 -44.72 -59.32 8.89
CA ASN A 6 -44.04 -58.76 7.71
C ASN A 6 -43.26 -57.47 7.94
N THR A 7 -43.23 -56.90 9.18
CA THR A 7 -42.54 -55.63 9.44
C THR A 7 -41.86 -55.66 10.79
N ASN A 8 -40.53 -55.76 10.84
CA ASN A 8 -39.78 -55.65 12.08
C ASN A 8 -39.52 -54.21 12.42
N ILE A 9 -40.35 -53.65 13.30
CA ILE A 9 -40.25 -52.24 13.73
C ILE A 9 -38.91 -51.93 14.43
N ALA A 10 -38.34 -52.88 15.18
CA ALA A 10 -37.05 -52.73 15.80
C ALA A 10 -35.91 -52.59 14.78
N SER A 11 -35.96 -53.40 13.71
CA SER A 11 -35.01 -53.34 12.60
C SER A 11 -35.11 -52.01 11.84
N LEU A 12 -36.34 -51.53 11.54
CA LEU A 12 -36.56 -50.23 10.90
C LEU A 12 -36.07 -49.06 11.76
N ASN A 13 -36.27 -49.10 13.07
CA ASN A 13 -35.73 -48.11 13.99
C ASN A 13 -34.18 -48.11 14.04
N ALA A 14 -33.59 -49.31 14.07
CA ALA A 14 -32.13 -49.44 14.03
C ALA A 14 -31.55 -48.86 12.72
N GLN A 15 -32.19 -49.16 11.57
CA GLN A 15 -31.79 -48.59 10.25
C GLN A 15 -31.92 -47.06 10.23
N ARG A 16 -33.02 -46.50 10.73
CA ARG A 16 -33.16 -45.00 10.82
C ARG A 16 -32.08 -44.38 11.68
N ASN A 17 -31.82 -44.95 12.86
CA ASN A 17 -30.77 -44.45 13.75
C ASN A 17 -29.38 -44.54 13.09
N LEU A 18 -29.09 -45.64 12.38
CA LEU A 18 -27.83 -45.79 11.65
C LEU A 18 -27.69 -44.74 10.53
N ASN A 19 -28.74 -44.55 9.72
CA ASN A 19 -28.73 -43.54 8.67
C ASN A 19 -28.53 -42.11 9.25
N THR A 20 -29.16 -41.79 10.38
CA THR A 20 -28.99 -40.50 11.07
C THR A 20 -27.55 -40.33 11.58
N SER A 21 -26.99 -41.38 12.18
CA SER A 21 -25.61 -41.37 12.66
C SER A 21 -24.59 -41.24 11.54
N GLN A 22 -24.81 -41.90 10.41
CA GLN A 22 -23.97 -41.75 9.23
C GLN A 22 -24.03 -40.35 8.64
N GLY A 23 -25.20 -39.71 8.60
CA GLY A 23 -25.35 -38.33 8.16
C GLY A 23 -24.60 -37.33 9.07
N MET A 24 -24.70 -37.51 10.38
CA MET A 24 -23.98 -36.68 11.37
C MET A 24 -22.46 -36.89 11.26
N LEU A 25 -22.02 -38.13 11.10
CA LEU A 25 -20.61 -38.45 10.92
C LEU A 25 -20.06 -37.84 9.63
N GLY A 26 -20.79 -37.93 8.51
CA GLY A 26 -20.41 -37.31 7.24
C GLY A 26 -20.22 -35.81 7.37
N THR A 27 -21.17 -35.11 8.03
CA THR A 27 -21.04 -33.66 8.28
C THR A 27 -19.85 -33.34 9.19
N SER A 28 -19.62 -34.14 10.21
CA SER A 28 -18.48 -33.95 11.14
C SER A 28 -17.13 -34.17 10.43
N LEU A 29 -17.03 -35.20 9.60
CA LEU A 29 -15.82 -35.46 8.78
C LEU A 29 -15.57 -34.34 7.76
N GLN A 30 -16.60 -33.81 7.14
CA GLN A 30 -16.50 -32.70 6.21
C GLN A 30 -15.98 -31.42 6.92
N ARG A 31 -16.52 -31.11 8.10
CA ARG A 31 -16.06 -29.99 8.92
C ARG A 31 -14.62 -30.16 9.41
N LEU A 32 -14.26 -31.38 9.82
CA LEU A 32 -12.89 -31.70 10.25
C LEU A 32 -11.89 -31.58 9.11
N SER A 33 -12.27 -32.07 7.92
CA SER A 33 -11.41 -32.03 6.73
C SER A 33 -11.19 -30.60 6.21
N SER A 34 -12.23 -29.76 6.21
CA SER A 34 -12.15 -28.39 5.75
C SER A 34 -11.64 -27.40 6.80
N GLY A 35 -11.73 -27.77 8.10
CA GLY A 35 -11.49 -26.87 9.22
C GLY A 35 -12.56 -25.79 9.39
N LEU A 36 -13.63 -25.83 8.59
CA LEU A 36 -14.68 -24.81 8.60
C LEU A 36 -16.00 -25.38 9.14
N ARG A 37 -16.70 -24.57 9.93
CA ARG A 37 -18.04 -24.94 10.44
C ARG A 37 -19.11 -24.87 9.35
N ILE A 38 -18.99 -23.90 8.42
CA ILE A 38 -19.90 -23.65 7.31
C ILE A 38 -19.13 -23.96 6.04
N ASN A 39 -19.55 -24.99 5.33
CA ASN A 39 -18.89 -25.45 4.08
C ASN A 39 -19.73 -25.17 2.83
N SER A 40 -21.04 -25.07 3.02
CA SER A 40 -21.98 -24.89 1.92
C SER A 40 -23.18 -24.04 2.34
N ALA A 41 -23.89 -23.50 1.37
CA ALA A 41 -25.13 -22.77 1.61
C ALA A 41 -26.22 -23.63 2.28
N LYS A 42 -26.11 -24.97 2.20
CA LYS A 42 -27.02 -25.93 2.87
C LYS A 42 -26.81 -25.91 4.39
N ASP A 43 -25.59 -25.65 4.86
CA ASP A 43 -25.28 -25.64 6.30
C ASP A 43 -25.81 -24.37 6.95
N ASP A 44 -25.54 -23.22 6.32
CA ASP A 44 -26.01 -21.89 6.76
C ASP A 44 -25.80 -20.88 5.63
N ALA A 45 -26.86 -20.58 4.90
CA ALA A 45 -26.80 -19.66 3.76
C ALA A 45 -26.46 -18.22 4.19
N ALA A 46 -27.01 -17.76 5.33
CA ALA A 46 -26.77 -16.42 5.84
C ALA A 46 -25.34 -16.29 6.37
N GLY A 47 -24.87 -17.27 7.13
CA GLY A 47 -23.50 -17.31 7.64
C GLY A 47 -22.46 -17.41 6.53
N LEU A 48 -22.76 -18.16 5.46
CA LEU A 48 -21.86 -18.24 4.29
C LEU A 48 -21.76 -16.88 3.61
N ALA A 49 -22.86 -16.20 3.33
CA ALA A 49 -22.86 -14.89 2.70
C ALA A 49 -22.09 -13.83 3.54
N ILE A 50 -22.21 -13.90 4.87
CA ILE A 50 -21.46 -13.04 5.79
C ILE A 50 -19.97 -13.37 5.75
N SER A 51 -19.59 -14.66 5.79
CA SER A 51 -18.18 -15.08 5.77
C SER A 51 -17.48 -14.70 4.47
N GLU A 52 -18.16 -14.85 3.33
CA GLU A 52 -17.64 -14.43 2.02
C GLU A 52 -17.44 -12.90 1.96
N ARG A 53 -18.39 -12.13 2.47
CA ARG A 53 -18.25 -10.68 2.54
C ARG A 53 -17.09 -10.26 3.44
N PHE A 54 -16.93 -10.88 4.61
CA PHE A 54 -15.79 -10.62 5.47
C PHE A 54 -14.47 -11.06 4.84
N THR A 55 -14.43 -12.18 4.14
CA THR A 55 -13.24 -12.64 3.43
C THR A 55 -12.84 -11.65 2.35
N ALA A 56 -13.79 -11.14 1.57
CA ALA A 56 -13.55 -10.10 0.58
C ALA A 56 -13.03 -8.81 1.22
N GLN A 57 -13.64 -8.39 2.34
CA GLN A 57 -13.23 -7.20 3.09
C GLN A 57 -11.82 -7.35 3.68
N ILE A 58 -11.49 -8.49 4.28
CA ILE A 58 -10.15 -8.77 4.82
C ILE A 58 -9.10 -8.75 3.70
N ARG A 59 -9.39 -9.36 2.55
CA ARG A 59 -8.49 -9.31 1.38
C ARG A 59 -8.30 -7.87 0.88
N GLY A 60 -9.38 -7.10 0.83
CA GLY A 60 -9.35 -5.68 0.48
C GLY A 60 -8.47 -4.87 1.45
N LEU A 61 -8.66 -5.04 2.76
CA LEU A 61 -7.88 -4.35 3.79
C LEU A 61 -6.39 -4.76 3.75
N ASN A 62 -6.09 -6.03 3.51
CA ASN A 62 -4.70 -6.49 3.34
C ASN A 62 -4.04 -5.86 2.11
N GLN A 63 -4.78 -5.66 1.02
CA GLN A 63 -4.27 -4.93 -0.13
C GLN A 63 -4.12 -3.44 0.17
N ALA A 64 -5.08 -2.85 0.86
CA ALA A 64 -5.02 -1.47 1.31
C ALA A 64 -3.81 -1.17 2.20
N ALA A 65 -3.47 -2.09 3.10
CA ALA A 65 -2.26 -1.99 3.91
C ALA A 65 -0.97 -1.99 3.06
N ARG A 66 -0.91 -2.83 2.02
CA ARG A 66 0.22 -2.80 1.08
C ARG A 66 0.28 -1.48 0.31
N ASN A 67 -0.84 -1.02 -0.23
CA ASN A 67 -0.91 0.25 -0.95
C ASN A 67 -0.50 1.44 -0.07
N SER A 68 -0.85 1.40 1.22
CA SER A 68 -0.42 2.41 2.19
C SER A 68 1.09 2.43 2.38
N ASN A 69 1.71 1.24 2.46
CA ASN A 69 3.18 1.11 2.54
C ASN A 69 3.86 1.61 1.25
N ASP A 70 3.25 1.37 0.09
CA ASP A 70 3.75 1.90 -1.17
C ASP A 70 3.70 3.43 -1.19
N GLY A 71 2.60 4.03 -0.70
CA GLY A 71 2.49 5.48 -0.54
C GLY A 71 3.52 6.07 0.43
N ILE A 72 3.77 5.39 1.55
CA ILE A 72 4.81 5.77 2.51
C ILE A 72 6.19 5.69 1.85
N SER A 73 6.48 4.63 1.11
CA SER A 73 7.76 4.46 0.42
C SER A 73 8.00 5.54 -0.64
N LEU A 74 6.97 5.93 -1.37
CA LEU A 74 7.02 7.07 -2.30
C LEU A 74 7.37 8.36 -1.56
N ALA A 75 6.69 8.66 -0.46
CA ALA A 75 6.92 9.85 0.34
C ALA A 75 8.35 9.88 0.93
N GLN A 76 8.83 8.75 1.44
CA GLN A 76 10.20 8.63 1.96
C GLN A 76 11.27 8.80 0.88
N THR A 77 11.01 8.32 -0.33
CA THR A 77 11.93 8.54 -1.47
C THR A 77 12.01 10.02 -1.81
N ALA A 78 10.88 10.71 -1.87
CA ALA A 78 10.84 12.16 -2.10
C ALA A 78 11.53 12.93 -0.96
N GLU A 79 11.25 12.58 0.30
CA GLU A 79 11.85 13.20 1.49
C GLU A 79 13.38 13.06 1.50
N GLY A 80 13.91 11.87 1.20
CA GLY A 80 15.35 11.64 1.12
C GLY A 80 16.02 12.56 0.10
N SER A 81 15.46 12.65 -1.09
CA SER A 81 15.99 13.52 -2.15
C SER A 81 15.84 15.00 -1.83
N LEU A 82 14.75 15.41 -1.19
CA LEU A 82 14.57 16.80 -0.71
C LEU A 82 15.59 17.16 0.38
N GLY A 83 16.01 16.20 1.20
CA GLY A 83 17.09 16.38 2.16
C GLY A 83 18.42 16.72 1.47
N GLU A 84 18.79 16.01 0.41
CA GLU A 84 19.99 16.30 -0.39
C GLU A 84 19.91 17.66 -1.08
N LEU A 85 18.76 18.00 -1.66
CA LEU A 85 18.52 19.31 -2.26
C LEU A 85 18.67 20.43 -1.24
N THR A 86 18.15 20.24 -0.03
CA THR A 86 18.26 21.22 1.06
C THR A 86 19.72 21.47 1.41
N ASN A 87 20.54 20.41 1.49
CA ASN A 87 21.98 20.56 1.76
C ASN A 87 22.68 21.34 0.66
N ASN A 88 22.38 21.04 -0.61
CA ASN A 88 22.95 21.78 -1.74
C ASN A 88 22.55 23.26 -1.73
N LEU A 89 21.28 23.57 -1.45
CA LEU A 89 20.79 24.93 -1.37
C LEU A 89 21.40 25.72 -0.19
N GLN A 90 21.61 25.06 0.95
CA GLN A 90 22.32 25.67 2.09
C GLN A 90 23.76 26.00 1.70
N ARG A 91 24.44 25.10 0.99
CA ARG A 91 25.80 25.36 0.51
C ARG A 91 25.88 26.51 -0.48
N ILE A 92 24.93 26.60 -1.41
CA ILE A 92 24.80 27.75 -2.34
C ILE A 92 24.61 29.04 -1.54
N ARG A 93 23.77 29.04 -0.52
CA ARG A 93 23.55 30.19 0.36
C ARG A 93 24.83 30.60 1.11
N GLU A 94 25.57 29.64 1.64
CA GLU A 94 26.87 29.89 2.30
C GLU A 94 27.84 30.58 1.35
N LEU A 95 27.99 30.07 0.14
CA LEU A 95 28.85 30.67 -0.90
C LEU A 95 28.38 32.06 -1.29
N GLY A 96 27.08 32.30 -1.37
CA GLY A 96 26.52 33.62 -1.61
C GLY A 96 26.86 34.62 -0.52
N VAL A 97 26.71 34.22 0.76
CA VAL A 97 27.09 35.05 1.90
C VAL A 97 28.60 35.32 1.91
N GLN A 98 29.40 34.28 1.67
CA GLN A 98 30.87 34.39 1.59
C GLN A 98 31.28 35.35 0.45
N SER A 99 30.69 35.22 -0.72
CA SER A 99 30.97 36.05 -1.89
C SER A 99 30.65 37.54 -1.65
N SER A 100 29.68 37.83 -0.80
CA SER A 100 29.29 39.20 -0.44
C SER A 100 30.31 39.93 0.41
N ASN A 101 31.32 39.24 0.98
CA ASN A 101 32.34 39.86 1.78
C ASN A 101 33.32 40.67 0.89
N ALA A 102 33.57 41.91 1.25
CA ALA A 102 34.43 42.85 0.53
C ALA A 102 35.91 42.39 0.43
N THR A 103 36.35 41.45 1.28
CA THR A 103 37.73 40.93 1.26
C THR A 103 38.00 39.96 0.15
N ASN A 104 36.94 39.43 -0.54
CA ASN A 104 37.10 38.50 -1.65
C ASN A 104 37.47 39.23 -2.96
N SER A 105 38.52 38.76 -3.60
CA SER A 105 38.93 39.24 -4.92
C SER A 105 37.93 38.79 -6.04
N ALA A 106 38.06 39.40 -7.19
CA ALA A 106 37.25 38.99 -8.36
C ALA A 106 37.51 37.50 -8.75
N SER A 107 38.74 37.01 -8.62
CA SER A 107 39.12 35.61 -8.88
C SER A 107 38.47 34.65 -7.88
N ASP A 108 38.40 35.04 -6.59
CA ASP A 108 37.75 34.20 -5.57
C ASP A 108 36.24 34.09 -5.81
N ARG A 109 35.60 35.16 -6.24
CA ARG A 109 34.17 35.17 -6.60
C ARG A 109 33.89 34.29 -7.84
N VAL A 110 34.80 34.29 -8.83
CA VAL A 110 34.68 33.39 -9.99
C VAL A 110 34.81 31.94 -9.58
N ALA A 111 35.74 31.62 -8.65
CA ALA A 111 35.85 30.26 -8.14
C ALA A 111 34.58 29.81 -7.36
N MET A 112 34.05 30.68 -6.49
CA MET A 112 32.79 30.41 -5.78
C MET A 112 31.61 30.25 -6.75
N GLN A 113 31.55 31.07 -7.81
CA GLN A 113 30.51 30.95 -8.84
C GLN A 113 30.60 29.62 -9.61
N ALA A 114 31.79 29.11 -9.86
CA ALA A 114 31.97 27.81 -10.48
C ALA A 114 31.41 26.68 -9.58
N GLU A 115 31.65 26.75 -8.25
CA GLU A 115 31.07 25.81 -7.30
C GLU A 115 29.54 25.91 -7.27
N VAL A 116 28.96 27.11 -7.23
CA VAL A 116 27.50 27.33 -7.31
C VAL A 116 26.90 26.72 -8.57
N THR A 117 27.58 26.89 -9.72
CA THR A 117 27.11 26.33 -10.99
C THR A 117 27.07 24.79 -10.93
N GLN A 118 28.05 24.13 -10.32
CA GLN A 118 28.06 22.70 -10.13
C GLN A 118 26.97 22.23 -9.17
N LEU A 119 26.73 22.96 -8.07
CA LEU A 119 25.65 22.66 -7.12
C LEU A 119 24.27 22.81 -7.78
N LEU A 120 24.06 23.83 -8.62
CA LEU A 120 22.83 23.98 -9.38
C LEU A 120 22.61 22.85 -10.38
N ALA A 121 23.68 22.40 -11.04
CA ALA A 121 23.62 21.23 -11.93
C ALA A 121 23.25 19.96 -11.14
N GLU A 122 23.79 19.79 -9.93
CA GLU A 122 23.45 18.68 -9.04
C GLU A 122 21.99 18.75 -8.55
N VAL A 123 21.48 19.92 -8.20
CA VAL A 123 20.07 20.14 -7.86
C VAL A 123 19.17 19.66 -9.02
N ASN A 124 19.46 20.08 -10.25
CA ASN A 124 18.71 19.62 -11.41
C ASN A 124 18.85 18.12 -11.65
N ARG A 125 20.03 17.55 -11.46
CA ARG A 125 20.25 16.10 -11.61
C ARG A 125 19.42 15.30 -10.62
N VAL A 126 19.45 15.67 -9.34
CA VAL A 126 18.68 15.00 -8.28
C VAL A 126 17.18 15.13 -8.57
N SER A 127 16.72 16.33 -8.92
CA SER A 127 15.32 16.58 -9.26
C SER A 127 14.82 15.71 -10.42
N ALA A 128 15.61 15.61 -11.51
CA ALA A 128 15.26 14.84 -12.70
C ALA A 128 15.37 13.31 -12.51
N GLN A 129 16.28 12.86 -11.66
CA GLN A 129 16.53 11.43 -11.46
C GLN A 129 15.72 10.80 -10.34
N THR A 130 15.14 11.61 -9.44
CA THR A 130 14.31 11.11 -8.35
C THR A 130 12.99 10.60 -8.90
N ASN A 131 12.84 9.27 -8.90
CA ASN A 131 11.62 8.62 -9.35
C ASN A 131 11.26 7.45 -8.43
N PHE A 132 9.97 7.12 -8.41
CA PHE A 132 9.44 5.96 -7.74
C PHE A 132 8.62 5.14 -8.74
N ASN A 133 9.05 3.91 -8.99
CA ASN A 133 8.40 3.02 -9.98
C ASN A 133 8.19 3.67 -11.37
N GLY A 134 9.17 4.46 -11.83
CA GLY A 134 9.12 5.15 -13.11
C GLY A 134 8.31 6.47 -13.12
N VAL A 135 7.75 6.87 -11.99
CA VAL A 135 7.08 8.17 -11.82
C VAL A 135 8.07 9.16 -11.23
N ALA A 136 8.38 10.23 -11.96
CA ALA A 136 9.22 11.32 -11.47
C ALA A 136 8.49 12.06 -10.33
N LEU A 137 9.25 12.44 -9.29
CA LEU A 137 8.67 13.00 -8.08
C LEU A 137 8.92 14.51 -7.92
N LEU A 138 10.07 15.02 -8.41
CA LEU A 138 10.58 16.35 -8.08
C LEU A 138 10.79 17.25 -9.31
N ASP A 139 10.43 16.80 -10.50
CA ASP A 139 10.65 17.51 -11.77
C ASP A 139 9.47 18.42 -12.19
N GLY A 140 8.48 18.58 -11.31
CA GLY A 140 7.28 19.37 -11.57
C GLY A 140 6.20 18.65 -12.38
N THR A 141 6.44 17.44 -12.86
CA THR A 141 5.44 16.64 -13.61
C THR A 141 4.59 15.74 -12.72
N PHE A 142 4.88 15.68 -11.40
CA PHE A 142 4.15 14.84 -10.48
C PHE A 142 2.69 15.29 -10.35
N LEU A 143 1.78 14.43 -10.79
CA LEU A 143 0.34 14.62 -10.65
C LEU A 143 -0.17 13.90 -9.40
N THR A 144 -1.33 14.33 -8.91
CA THR A 144 -2.01 13.71 -7.77
C THR A 144 -2.10 12.19 -7.93
N GLN A 145 -1.53 11.46 -6.99
CA GLN A 145 -1.61 10.00 -6.92
C GLN A 145 -2.53 9.60 -5.77
N ALA A 146 -3.57 8.84 -6.08
CA ALA A 146 -4.52 8.33 -5.11
C ALA A 146 -4.16 6.90 -4.72
N PHE A 147 -3.94 6.66 -3.44
CA PHE A 147 -3.68 5.34 -2.87
C PHE A 147 -4.96 4.81 -2.22
N GLN A 148 -5.45 3.67 -2.69
CA GLN A 148 -6.61 3.00 -2.09
C GLN A 148 -6.20 2.37 -0.76
N VAL A 149 -6.66 2.94 0.36
CA VAL A 149 -6.28 2.54 1.73
C VAL A 149 -7.42 1.87 2.50
N GLY A 150 -8.51 1.57 1.82
CA GLY A 150 -9.64 0.85 2.39
C GLY A 150 -10.17 -0.23 1.46
N ALA A 151 -11.09 -1.04 1.98
CA ALA A 151 -11.68 -2.16 1.24
C ALA A 151 -12.77 -1.73 0.25
N ASN A 152 -13.34 -0.53 0.42
CA ASN A 152 -14.43 -0.03 -0.42
C ASN A 152 -13.92 1.03 -1.39
N VAL A 153 -14.59 1.15 -2.53
CA VAL A 153 -14.28 2.16 -3.56
C VAL A 153 -14.38 3.57 -2.97
N GLY A 154 -13.34 4.38 -3.21
CA GLY A 154 -13.30 5.77 -2.75
C GLY A 154 -12.63 5.98 -1.39
N GLU A 155 -12.23 4.92 -0.68
CA GLU A 155 -11.44 5.02 0.55
C GLU A 155 -9.95 5.25 0.20
N THR A 156 -9.64 6.46 -0.28
CA THR A 156 -8.31 6.81 -0.79
C THR A 156 -7.64 7.90 0.03
N ILE A 157 -6.31 7.85 0.10
CA ILE A 157 -5.45 8.97 0.50
C ILE A 157 -4.74 9.47 -0.75
N SER A 158 -4.79 10.78 -0.98
CA SER A 158 -4.16 11.39 -2.15
C SER A 158 -2.92 12.16 -1.75
N VAL A 159 -1.80 11.87 -2.41
CA VAL A 159 -0.62 12.74 -2.43
C VAL A 159 -0.84 13.72 -3.56
N SER A 160 -1.19 14.97 -3.22
CA SER A 160 -1.74 15.94 -4.20
C SER A 160 -0.70 16.58 -5.08
N SER A 161 0.44 16.98 -4.52
CA SER A 161 1.56 17.55 -5.27
C SER A 161 2.85 17.46 -4.47
N ILE A 162 3.93 17.22 -5.17
CA ILE A 162 5.29 17.38 -4.65
C ILE A 162 5.85 18.61 -5.37
N ILE A 163 6.63 19.41 -4.66
CA ILE A 163 7.18 20.65 -5.21
C ILE A 163 8.04 20.37 -6.45
N ASP A 164 7.95 21.23 -7.46
CA ASP A 164 8.97 21.30 -8.52
C ASP A 164 10.27 21.81 -7.92
N ALA A 165 11.23 20.91 -7.77
CA ALA A 165 12.52 21.16 -7.15
C ALA A 165 13.64 21.39 -8.19
N THR A 166 13.29 21.62 -9.46
CA THR A 166 14.24 22.07 -10.47
C THR A 166 14.71 23.49 -10.19
N THR A 167 15.87 23.89 -10.70
CA THR A 167 16.36 25.28 -10.55
C THR A 167 15.37 26.29 -11.09
N THR A 168 14.61 25.94 -12.13
CA THR A 168 13.54 26.79 -12.69
C THR A 168 12.34 26.89 -11.73
N GLY A 169 11.88 25.76 -11.19
CA GLY A 169 10.78 25.70 -10.24
C GLY A 169 11.09 26.42 -8.93
N LEU A 170 12.36 26.41 -8.52
CA LEU A 170 12.86 27.12 -7.33
C LEU A 170 13.22 28.59 -7.59
N GLY A 171 13.15 29.08 -8.84
CA GLY A 171 13.49 30.47 -9.19
C GLY A 171 14.97 30.79 -9.03
N LEU A 172 15.85 29.82 -9.26
CA LEU A 172 17.32 29.94 -9.13
C LEU A 172 18.03 30.19 -10.47
N THR A 173 17.32 30.61 -11.48
CA THR A 173 17.82 30.90 -12.85
C THR A 173 18.16 32.35 -13.04
#